data_4f862401fb15f99edeb65db67930ff8a
#
_entry.id   4f862401fb15f99edeb65db67930ff8a
#
_cell.length_a   1.000
_cell.length_b   1.000
_cell.length_c   1.000
_cell.angle_alpha   90.00
_cell.angle_beta   90.00
_cell.angle_gamma   90.00
#
_symmetry.space_group_name_H-M   'P 1'
#
loop_
_entity.id
_entity.type
_entity.pdbx_description
1 polymer ?
#
loop_
_entity_poly.entity_id
_entity_poly.type
_entity_poly.pdbx_seq_one_letter_code
_entity_poly.pdbx_strand_id
1 'polypeptide(L)'
;LKGDALTNAFITNTNTSTSKSNSSNSSLGESGLRYAQTAIASFTNGLKIGDSYCKEHILQFLGLVGEYGPTVADIIESHIVEISPYIFLKYAAQLMGCLDRPEGTTAVKILQHIAKTYPGALYYPFKITSEYLGVQGRALSATLKLLLHNSTLDIFVESLNKLTHPELRYVTNYHYVTNYLLLTVTNHITITITNEFSNYL
;
A
#
# COMPACT_ATOMS: atom_id res chain seq x y z
N LEU A 1 -21.82 -10.07 17.06
CA LEU A 1 -22.22 -11.46 17.44
C LEU A 1 -22.70 -12.32 16.26
N LYS A 2 -23.34 -11.77 15.19
CA LYS A 2 -23.72 -12.55 14.00
C LYS A 2 -22.62 -12.63 12.94
N GLY A 3 -21.69 -11.67 12.89
CA GLY A 3 -20.57 -11.63 11.96
C GLY A 3 -19.53 -12.72 12.24
N ASP A 4 -19.22 -12.93 13.50
CA ASP A 4 -18.18 -13.86 13.95
C ASP A 4 -18.51 -15.34 13.65
N ALA A 5 -19.80 -15.70 13.77
CA ALA A 5 -20.25 -17.06 13.50
C ALA A 5 -20.20 -17.42 12.00
N LEU A 6 -20.48 -16.46 11.12
CA LEU A 6 -20.44 -16.67 9.66
C LEU A 6 -19.00 -16.72 9.14
N THR A 7 -18.13 -15.88 9.68
CA THR A 7 -16.71 -15.86 9.29
C THR A 7 -15.98 -17.10 9.77
N ASN A 8 -16.23 -17.55 11.01
CA ASN A 8 -15.64 -18.78 11.55
C ASN A 8 -16.18 -20.04 10.86
N ALA A 9 -17.47 -20.09 10.50
CA ALA A 9 -18.05 -21.19 9.74
C ALA A 9 -17.45 -21.27 8.32
N PHE A 10 -17.08 -20.13 7.73
CA PHE A 10 -16.44 -20.08 6.42
C PHE A 10 -14.97 -20.53 6.47
N ILE A 11 -14.20 -20.07 7.47
CA ILE A 11 -12.79 -20.46 7.65
C ILE A 11 -12.65 -21.95 7.96
N THR A 12 -13.57 -22.53 8.72
CA THR A 12 -13.56 -23.99 8.99
C THR A 12 -13.94 -24.82 7.78
N ASN A 13 -14.80 -24.34 6.88
CA ASN A 13 -15.19 -25.04 5.66
C ASN A 13 -14.12 -25.01 4.56
N THR A 14 -13.32 -23.93 4.47
CA THR A 14 -12.24 -23.83 3.46
C THR A 14 -11.06 -24.77 3.77
N ASN A 15 -10.82 -25.07 5.05
CA ASN A 15 -9.74 -25.98 5.46
C ASN A 15 -10.04 -27.48 5.22
N THR A 16 -11.29 -27.84 4.91
CA THR A 16 -11.71 -29.24 4.68
C THR A 16 -11.82 -29.65 3.22
N SER A 17 -11.68 -28.73 2.27
CA SER A 17 -11.97 -28.99 0.84
C SER A 17 -10.75 -29.27 -0.06
N THR A 18 -9.58 -29.61 0.49
CA THR A 18 -8.40 -29.99 -0.30
C THR A 18 -8.26 -31.50 -0.52
N SER A 19 -9.34 -32.21 -0.86
CA SER A 19 -9.18 -33.56 -1.42
C SER A 19 -10.33 -33.96 -2.35
N LYS A 20 -10.00 -33.95 -3.66
CA LYS A 20 -10.54 -34.76 -4.78
C LYS A 20 -12.02 -35.10 -4.81
N SER A 21 -12.75 -34.60 -5.85
CA SER A 21 -13.34 -35.46 -6.87
C SER A 21 -14.14 -34.66 -7.91
N ASN A 22 -13.95 -34.97 -9.18
CA ASN A 22 -14.64 -34.41 -10.34
C ASN A 22 -16.12 -34.87 -10.36
N SER A 23 -17.01 -33.98 -10.82
CA SER A 23 -18.36 -34.20 -11.35
C SER A 23 -19.60 -33.85 -10.53
N SER A 24 -19.46 -33.03 -9.47
CA SER A 24 -20.64 -32.40 -8.79
C SER A 24 -20.41 -30.95 -8.41
N ASN A 25 -19.49 -30.26 -9.08
CA ASN A 25 -18.90 -28.98 -8.60
C ASN A 25 -19.70 -27.72 -8.93
N SER A 26 -20.78 -27.74 -9.73
CA SER A 26 -21.48 -26.52 -10.10
C SER A 26 -22.34 -25.95 -8.98
N SER A 27 -23.03 -26.77 -8.23
CA SER A 27 -23.90 -26.30 -7.13
C SER A 27 -23.14 -25.94 -5.86
N LEU A 28 -22.05 -26.65 -5.58
CA LEU A 28 -21.14 -26.34 -4.45
C LEU A 28 -20.39 -25.03 -4.70
N GLY A 29 -19.95 -24.78 -5.93
CA GLY A 29 -19.28 -23.54 -6.32
C GLY A 29 -20.20 -22.33 -6.22
N GLU A 30 -21.45 -22.45 -6.63
CA GLU A 30 -22.43 -21.37 -6.55
C GLU A 30 -22.83 -21.04 -5.10
N SER A 31 -23.00 -22.07 -4.28
CA SER A 31 -23.24 -21.88 -2.85
C SER A 31 -22.05 -21.22 -2.14
N GLY A 32 -20.83 -21.66 -2.45
CA GLY A 32 -19.61 -21.04 -1.93
C GLY A 32 -19.49 -19.56 -2.28
N LEU A 33 -19.77 -19.21 -3.52
CA LEU A 33 -19.76 -17.83 -3.97
C LEU A 33 -20.78 -16.94 -3.22
N ARG A 34 -22.01 -17.42 -3.01
CA ARG A 34 -23.02 -16.69 -2.23
C ARG A 34 -22.59 -16.47 -0.76
N TYR A 35 -21.98 -17.49 -0.14
CA TYR A 35 -21.41 -17.33 1.21
C TYR A 35 -20.28 -16.31 1.23
N ALA A 36 -19.36 -16.35 0.26
CA ALA A 36 -18.30 -15.38 0.14
C ALA A 36 -18.82 -13.95 -0.04
N GLN A 37 -19.82 -13.75 -0.91
CA GLN A 37 -20.45 -12.45 -1.11
C GLN A 37 -21.10 -11.92 0.18
N THR A 38 -21.80 -12.77 0.92
CA THR A 38 -22.44 -12.39 2.19
C THR A 38 -21.40 -12.07 3.27
N ALA A 39 -20.35 -12.88 3.36
CA ALA A 39 -19.26 -12.65 4.30
C ALA A 39 -18.54 -11.31 4.01
N ILE A 40 -18.27 -11.02 2.74
CA ILE A 40 -17.64 -9.79 2.32
C ILE A 40 -18.50 -8.56 2.57
N ALA A 41 -19.79 -8.64 2.25
CA ALA A 41 -20.72 -7.55 2.55
C ALA A 41 -20.81 -7.26 4.05
N SER A 42 -20.88 -8.31 4.88
CA SER A 42 -20.88 -8.18 6.34
C SER A 42 -19.57 -7.59 6.87
N PHE A 43 -18.44 -8.04 6.34
CA PHE A 43 -17.12 -7.54 6.72
C PHE A 43 -16.92 -6.08 6.33
N THR A 44 -17.33 -5.71 5.11
CA THR A 44 -17.29 -4.32 4.63
C THR A 44 -18.12 -3.40 5.51
N ASN A 45 -19.32 -3.84 5.91
CA ASN A 45 -20.15 -3.09 6.85
C ASN A 45 -19.49 -2.97 8.24
N GLY A 46 -18.83 -4.02 8.72
CA GLY A 46 -18.05 -3.97 9.95
C GLY A 46 -16.91 -2.94 9.87
N LEU A 47 -16.20 -2.86 8.74
CA LEU A 47 -15.15 -1.85 8.52
C LEU A 47 -15.73 -0.42 8.52
N LYS A 48 -16.90 -0.18 7.93
CA LYS A 48 -17.56 1.13 7.97
C LYS A 48 -17.86 1.60 9.39
N ILE A 49 -18.35 0.69 10.24
CA ILE A 49 -18.64 0.96 11.65
C ILE A 49 -17.33 1.09 12.47
N GLY A 50 -16.22 0.63 11.92
CA GLY A 50 -14.92 0.66 12.59
C GLY A 50 -14.70 -0.48 13.56
N ASP A 51 -15.35 -1.63 13.32
CA ASP A 51 -15.21 -2.82 14.15
C ASP A 51 -13.74 -3.30 14.25
N SER A 52 -13.32 -3.65 15.46
CA SER A 52 -11.94 -4.03 15.77
C SER A 52 -11.54 -5.34 15.09
N TYR A 53 -12.43 -6.32 15.10
CA TYR A 53 -12.19 -7.61 14.47
C TYR A 53 -11.98 -7.48 12.95
N CYS A 54 -12.85 -6.73 12.30
CA CYS A 54 -12.73 -6.48 10.86
C CYS A 54 -11.44 -5.78 10.50
N LYS A 55 -10.98 -4.81 11.31
CA LYS A 55 -9.70 -4.12 11.09
C LYS A 55 -8.49 -5.05 11.17
N GLU A 56 -8.50 -6.04 12.04
CA GLU A 56 -7.39 -6.96 12.22
C GLU A 56 -7.31 -8.03 11.13
N HIS A 57 -8.42 -8.34 10.46
CA HIS A 57 -8.54 -9.42 9.49
C HIS A 57 -8.61 -8.95 8.02
N ILE A 58 -8.24 -7.70 7.74
CA ILE A 58 -8.28 -7.10 6.39
C ILE A 58 -7.52 -7.94 5.35
N LEU A 59 -6.36 -8.50 5.71
CA LEU A 59 -5.56 -9.28 4.76
C LEU A 59 -6.18 -10.64 4.43
N GLN A 60 -6.82 -11.28 5.41
CA GLN A 60 -7.57 -12.53 5.18
C GLN A 60 -8.76 -12.28 4.27
N PHE A 61 -9.44 -11.17 4.47
CA PHE A 61 -10.52 -10.71 3.64
C PHE A 61 -10.08 -10.45 2.18
N LEU A 62 -8.92 -9.82 1.97
CA LEU A 62 -8.36 -9.66 0.62
C LEU A 62 -8.01 -11.01 -0.02
N GLY A 63 -7.58 -11.99 0.75
CA GLY A 63 -7.36 -13.34 0.26
C GLY A 63 -8.64 -13.98 -0.34
N LEU A 64 -9.80 -13.74 0.27
CA LEU A 64 -11.09 -14.18 -0.30
C LEU A 64 -11.40 -13.52 -1.63
N VAL A 65 -11.02 -12.25 -1.81
CA VAL A 65 -11.17 -11.55 -3.09
C VAL A 65 -10.32 -12.21 -4.17
N GLY A 66 -9.09 -12.60 -3.84
CA GLY A 66 -8.21 -13.30 -4.76
C GLY A 66 -8.75 -14.68 -5.15
N GLU A 67 -9.42 -15.38 -4.23
CA GLU A 67 -9.97 -16.72 -4.43
C GLU A 67 -11.29 -16.71 -5.25
N TYR A 68 -12.21 -15.78 -4.95
CA TYR A 68 -13.54 -15.73 -5.55
C TYR A 68 -13.68 -14.75 -6.72
N GLY A 69 -12.64 -13.97 -6.98
CA GLY A 69 -12.51 -13.13 -8.17
C GLY A 69 -13.37 -11.87 -8.21
N PRO A 70 -13.64 -11.35 -9.42
CA PRO A 70 -14.19 -10.00 -9.63
C PRO A 70 -15.58 -9.78 -9.04
N THR A 71 -16.45 -10.80 -9.04
CA THR A 71 -17.82 -10.69 -8.49
C THR A 71 -17.87 -10.28 -7.02
N VAL A 72 -16.81 -10.64 -6.30
CA VAL A 72 -16.66 -10.33 -4.89
C VAL A 72 -15.91 -9.01 -4.70
N ALA A 73 -14.97 -8.72 -5.60
CA ALA A 73 -14.24 -7.46 -5.64
C ALA A 73 -15.18 -6.26 -5.80
N ASP A 74 -16.19 -6.34 -6.66
CA ASP A 74 -17.17 -5.28 -6.93
C ASP A 74 -17.89 -4.82 -5.65
N ILE A 75 -18.18 -5.74 -4.73
CA ILE A 75 -18.83 -5.41 -3.44
C ILE A 75 -17.93 -4.51 -2.59
N ILE A 76 -16.64 -4.81 -2.53
CA ILE A 76 -15.69 -3.98 -1.79
C ILE A 76 -15.54 -2.62 -2.46
N GLU A 77 -15.34 -2.63 -3.76
CA GLU A 77 -15.04 -1.44 -4.54
C GLU A 77 -16.16 -0.41 -4.48
N SER A 78 -17.42 -0.87 -4.47
CA SER A 78 -18.58 0.00 -4.30
C SER A 78 -18.64 0.70 -2.95
N HIS A 79 -18.02 0.12 -1.91
CA HIS A 79 -18.08 0.63 -0.55
C HIS A 79 -16.77 1.23 -0.02
N ILE A 80 -15.67 1.12 -0.78
CA ILE A 80 -14.34 1.59 -0.36
C ILE A 80 -14.35 3.07 0.07
N VAL A 81 -15.12 3.90 -0.66
CA VAL A 81 -15.21 5.35 -0.40
C VAL A 81 -15.86 5.66 0.94
N GLU A 82 -16.75 4.78 1.42
CA GLU A 82 -17.43 4.95 2.69
C GLU A 82 -16.62 4.50 3.90
N ILE A 83 -15.53 3.76 3.67
CA ILE A 83 -14.63 3.28 4.72
C ILE A 83 -13.54 4.31 4.92
N SER A 84 -13.26 4.66 6.20
CA SER A 84 -12.19 5.60 6.50
C SER A 84 -10.83 5.09 6.02
N PRO A 85 -10.07 5.86 5.20
CA PRO A 85 -8.76 5.44 4.69
C PRO A 85 -7.74 5.13 5.79
N TYR A 86 -7.88 5.75 6.95
CA TYR A 86 -7.05 5.54 8.13
C TYR A 86 -6.99 4.05 8.55
N ILE A 87 -8.09 3.30 8.38
CA ILE A 87 -8.19 1.90 8.78
C ILE A 87 -7.18 1.03 8.00
N PHE A 88 -6.92 1.38 6.76
CA PHE A 88 -6.03 0.66 5.86
C PHE A 88 -4.54 1.04 6.01
N LEU A 89 -4.22 2.16 6.67
CA LEU A 89 -2.83 2.64 6.79
C LEU A 89 -1.89 1.62 7.41
N LYS A 90 -2.35 0.90 8.43
CA LYS A 90 -1.58 -0.16 9.10
C LYS A 90 -1.13 -1.26 8.13
N TYR A 91 -1.88 -1.48 7.07
CA TYR A 91 -1.66 -2.55 6.09
C TYR A 91 -1.09 -2.05 4.75
N ALA A 92 -0.65 -0.80 4.68
CA ALA A 92 -0.17 -0.18 3.44
C ALA A 92 0.95 -1.00 2.75
N ALA A 93 1.94 -1.46 3.52
CA ALA A 93 3.04 -2.26 2.97
C ALA A 93 2.57 -3.63 2.46
N GLN A 94 1.66 -4.29 3.18
CA GLN A 94 1.10 -5.56 2.78
C GLN A 94 0.21 -5.42 1.54
N LEU A 95 -0.61 -4.36 1.48
CA LEU A 95 -1.42 -4.03 0.29
C LEU A 95 -0.55 -3.78 -0.95
N MET A 96 0.60 -3.13 -0.78
CA MET A 96 1.59 -2.97 -1.86
C MET A 96 2.12 -4.34 -2.33
N GLY A 97 2.41 -5.26 -1.40
CA GLY A 97 2.84 -6.62 -1.71
C GLY A 97 1.79 -7.49 -2.40
N CYS A 98 0.51 -7.12 -2.33
CA CYS A 98 -0.57 -7.82 -3.02
C CYS A 98 -0.75 -7.40 -4.49
N LEU A 99 -0.05 -6.36 -4.98
CA LEU A 99 -0.25 -5.84 -6.33
C LEU A 99 0.05 -6.84 -7.46
N ASP A 100 0.93 -7.79 -7.23
CA ASP A 100 1.25 -8.87 -8.20
C ASP A 100 0.34 -10.10 -8.05
N ARG A 101 -0.61 -10.07 -7.10
CA ARG A 101 -1.53 -11.18 -6.83
C ARG A 101 -2.89 -10.95 -7.50
N PRO A 102 -3.76 -11.99 -7.56
CA PRO A 102 -5.11 -11.87 -8.12
C PRO A 102 -5.94 -10.73 -7.51
N GLU A 103 -5.77 -10.47 -6.20
CA GLU A 103 -6.42 -9.39 -5.47
C GLU A 103 -5.82 -7.99 -5.74
N GLY A 104 -4.78 -7.89 -6.57
CA GLY A 104 -4.05 -6.65 -6.83
C GLY A 104 -4.90 -5.50 -7.35
N THR A 105 -5.94 -5.79 -8.14
CA THR A 105 -6.89 -4.78 -8.64
C THR A 105 -7.67 -4.11 -7.52
N THR A 106 -8.13 -4.87 -6.54
CA THR A 106 -8.81 -4.34 -5.36
C THR A 106 -7.82 -3.63 -4.43
N ALA A 107 -6.62 -4.22 -4.23
CA ALA A 107 -5.58 -3.61 -3.43
C ALA A 107 -5.18 -2.23 -3.96
N VAL A 108 -5.02 -2.06 -5.29
CA VAL A 108 -4.67 -0.74 -5.86
C VAL A 108 -5.77 0.30 -5.64
N LYS A 109 -7.05 -0.07 -5.66
CA LYS A 109 -8.15 0.86 -5.38
C LYS A 109 -8.16 1.32 -3.92
N ILE A 110 -7.89 0.41 -2.98
CA ILE A 110 -7.70 0.76 -1.57
C ILE A 110 -6.51 1.72 -1.41
N LEU A 111 -5.38 1.42 -2.04
CA LEU A 111 -4.19 2.26 -1.99
C LEU A 111 -4.43 3.65 -2.61
N GLN A 112 -5.19 3.74 -3.70
CA GLN A 112 -5.60 5.03 -4.29
C GLN A 112 -6.49 5.83 -3.34
N HIS A 113 -7.39 5.16 -2.62
CA HIS A 113 -8.22 5.80 -1.61
C HIS A 113 -7.38 6.37 -0.46
N ILE A 114 -6.38 5.62 0.02
CA ILE A 114 -5.41 6.11 1.02
C ILE A 114 -4.58 7.27 0.44
N ALA A 115 -4.07 7.14 -0.80
CA ALA A 115 -3.19 8.13 -1.43
C ALA A 115 -3.82 9.52 -1.57
N LYS A 116 -5.14 9.58 -1.78
CA LYS A 116 -5.89 10.84 -1.86
C LYS A 116 -5.89 11.62 -0.54
N THR A 117 -5.87 10.91 0.59
CA THR A 117 -5.98 11.53 1.91
C THR A 117 -4.65 11.60 2.64
N TYR A 118 -3.83 10.55 2.51
CA TYR A 118 -2.56 10.38 3.22
C TYR A 118 -1.41 10.02 2.27
N PRO A 119 -1.07 10.84 1.25
CA PRO A 119 -0.04 10.51 0.27
C PRO A 119 1.33 10.29 0.91
N GLY A 120 1.68 11.08 1.92
CA GLY A 120 2.96 10.95 2.63
C GLY A 120 3.16 9.61 3.33
N ALA A 121 2.08 8.99 3.84
CA ALA A 121 2.16 7.69 4.50
C ALA A 121 2.45 6.54 3.52
N LEU A 122 2.04 6.69 2.25
CA LEU A 122 2.27 5.68 1.21
C LEU A 122 3.58 5.88 0.45
N TYR A 123 4.16 7.08 0.49
CA TYR A 123 5.33 7.41 -0.33
C TYR A 123 6.50 6.43 -0.12
N TYR A 124 6.89 6.21 1.12
CA TYR A 124 8.03 5.35 1.44
C TYR A 124 7.77 3.85 1.20
N PRO A 125 6.66 3.27 1.67
CA PRO A 125 6.29 1.91 1.31
C PRO A 125 6.22 1.70 -0.21
N PHE A 126 5.68 2.65 -0.96
CA PHE A 126 5.61 2.59 -2.41
C PHE A 126 7.00 2.62 -3.05
N LYS A 127 7.88 3.52 -2.62
CA LYS A 127 9.23 3.65 -3.16
C LYS A 127 10.01 2.33 -3.04
N ILE A 128 9.96 1.70 -1.86
CA ILE A 128 10.63 0.42 -1.63
C ILE A 128 10.00 -0.70 -2.48
N THR A 129 8.69 -0.84 -2.44
CA THR A 129 8.01 -1.97 -3.08
C THR A 129 8.06 -1.87 -4.60
N SER A 130 8.01 -0.65 -5.17
CA SER A 130 7.99 -0.43 -6.63
C SER A 130 9.19 -1.03 -7.37
N GLU A 131 10.32 -1.20 -6.71
CA GLU A 131 11.53 -1.80 -7.28
C GLU A 131 11.39 -3.31 -7.49
N TYR A 132 10.59 -3.97 -6.64
CA TYR A 132 10.41 -5.42 -6.63
C TYR A 132 9.14 -5.89 -7.34
N LEU A 133 8.27 -4.98 -7.78
CA LEU A 133 7.02 -5.34 -8.45
C LEU A 133 7.28 -6.02 -9.80
N GLY A 134 6.52 -7.07 -10.07
CA GLY A 134 6.44 -7.73 -11.35
C GLY A 134 5.75 -6.86 -12.42
N VAL A 135 5.52 -7.42 -13.59
CA VAL A 135 4.92 -6.70 -14.72
C VAL A 135 3.49 -6.23 -14.39
N GLN A 136 2.68 -7.08 -13.77
CA GLN A 136 1.31 -6.77 -13.38
C GLN A 136 1.26 -5.68 -12.31
N GLY A 137 2.03 -5.82 -11.24
CA GLY A 137 2.09 -4.84 -10.16
C GLY A 137 2.58 -3.48 -10.62
N ARG A 138 3.55 -3.44 -11.53
CA ARG A 138 4.02 -2.18 -12.15
C ARG A 138 2.94 -1.49 -12.97
N ALA A 139 2.15 -2.24 -13.74
CA ALA A 139 1.04 -1.69 -14.51
C ALA A 139 -0.03 -1.11 -13.58
N LEU A 140 -0.43 -1.84 -12.55
CA LEU A 140 -1.41 -1.40 -11.55
C LEU A 140 -0.92 -0.21 -10.73
N SER A 141 0.36 -0.17 -10.41
CA SER A 141 0.96 0.91 -9.59
C SER A 141 1.22 2.22 -10.36
N ALA A 142 1.07 2.24 -11.68
CA ALA A 142 1.32 3.44 -12.48
C ALA A 142 0.48 4.65 -12.04
N THR A 143 -0.78 4.43 -11.69
CA THR A 143 -1.68 5.48 -11.15
C THR A 143 -1.26 5.96 -9.77
N LEU A 144 -0.77 5.05 -8.91
CA LEU A 144 -0.24 5.40 -7.59
C LEU A 144 1.02 6.25 -7.72
N LYS A 145 1.89 5.93 -8.67
CA LYS A 145 3.11 6.71 -8.94
C LYS A 145 2.79 8.17 -9.26
N LEU A 146 1.74 8.43 -10.01
CA LEU A 146 1.30 9.80 -10.31
C LEU A 146 0.75 10.52 -9.08
N LEU A 147 -0.05 9.82 -8.26
CA LEU A 147 -0.64 10.38 -7.03
C LEU A 147 0.40 10.64 -5.93
N LEU A 148 1.45 9.84 -5.87
CA LEU A 148 2.48 9.90 -4.84
C LEU A 148 3.72 10.69 -5.26
N HIS A 149 3.76 11.21 -6.50
CA HIS A 149 4.92 11.96 -6.98
C HIS A 149 5.17 13.21 -6.13
N ASN A 150 6.36 13.27 -5.54
CA ASN A 150 6.82 14.40 -4.75
C ASN A 150 8.31 14.62 -5.02
N SER A 151 8.62 15.61 -5.86
CA SER A 151 9.98 15.91 -6.29
C SER A 151 10.94 16.22 -5.14
N THR A 152 10.48 16.89 -4.09
CA THR A 152 11.30 17.21 -2.91
C THR A 152 11.66 15.95 -2.13
N LEU A 153 10.70 15.06 -1.89
CA LEU A 153 10.95 13.79 -1.23
C LEU A 153 11.82 12.85 -2.09
N ASP A 154 11.64 12.85 -3.42
CA ASP A 154 12.48 12.07 -4.32
C ASP A 154 13.94 12.50 -4.24
N ILE A 155 14.24 13.80 -4.30
CA ILE A 155 15.59 14.34 -4.15
C ILE A 155 16.17 14.01 -2.78
N PHE A 156 15.38 14.14 -1.71
CA PHE A 156 15.80 13.84 -0.35
C PHE A 156 16.18 12.36 -0.19
N VAL A 157 15.30 11.44 -0.61
CA VAL A 157 15.57 10.00 -0.54
C VAL A 157 16.76 9.60 -1.40
N GLU A 158 16.90 10.16 -2.60
CA GLU A 158 18.06 9.91 -3.47
C GLU A 158 19.36 10.39 -2.81
N SER A 159 19.33 11.54 -2.18
CA SER A 159 20.49 12.07 -1.44
C SER A 159 20.86 11.19 -0.25
N LEU A 160 19.87 10.68 0.50
CA LEU A 160 20.12 9.72 1.58
C LEU A 160 20.69 8.40 1.06
N ASN A 161 20.19 7.89 -0.04
CA ASN A 161 20.69 6.67 -0.66
C ASN A 161 22.17 6.82 -1.08
N LYS A 162 22.53 7.97 -1.65
CA LYS A 162 23.92 8.28 -1.99
C LYS A 162 24.83 8.30 -0.75
N LEU A 163 24.34 8.78 0.40
CA LEU A 163 25.10 8.78 1.65
C LEU A 163 25.26 7.39 2.26
N THR A 164 24.30 6.49 2.07
CA THR A 164 24.33 5.14 2.63
C THR A 164 25.00 4.11 1.74
N HIS A 165 25.21 4.41 0.45
CA HIS A 165 25.87 3.50 -0.49
C HIS A 165 27.35 3.29 -0.14
N PRO A 166 27.82 2.03 -0.05
CA PRO A 166 29.22 1.74 0.26
C PRO A 166 30.21 2.26 -0.80
N GLU A 167 29.77 2.51 -2.02
CA GLU A 167 30.57 3.09 -3.11
C GLU A 167 31.05 4.50 -2.79
N LEU A 168 30.36 5.24 -1.94
CA LEU A 168 30.81 6.54 -1.43
C LEU A 168 31.98 6.42 -0.44
N ARG A 169 32.30 5.24 0.03
CA ARG A 169 33.45 4.98 0.92
C ARG A 169 34.78 4.92 0.18
N TYR A 170 34.82 4.84 -1.14
CA TYR A 170 36.05 4.92 -1.90
C TYR A 170 36.55 6.36 -1.96
N VAL A 171 37.73 6.54 -1.40
CA VAL A 171 38.45 7.76 -1.01
C VAL A 171 38.53 8.88 -2.07
N THR A 172 38.23 8.60 -3.33
CA THR A 172 38.30 9.59 -4.41
C THR A 172 37.14 10.58 -4.44
N ASN A 173 35.99 10.27 -3.84
CA ASN A 173 34.86 11.18 -3.82
C ASN A 173 34.68 12.01 -2.55
N TYR A 174 35.42 11.69 -1.49
CA TYR A 174 35.39 12.49 -0.25
C TYR A 174 35.76 13.96 -0.48
N HIS A 175 36.70 14.22 -1.37
CA HIS A 175 37.10 15.59 -1.70
C HIS A 175 36.03 16.37 -2.44
N TYR A 176 35.22 15.72 -3.30
CA TYR A 176 34.12 16.37 -4.03
C TYR A 176 32.94 16.68 -3.10
N VAL A 177 32.55 15.73 -2.25
CA VAL A 177 31.39 15.90 -1.35
C VAL A 177 31.69 16.92 -0.24
N THR A 178 32.91 16.87 0.36
CA THR A 178 33.31 17.87 1.34
C THR A 178 33.46 19.25 0.72
N ASN A 179 34.03 19.37 -0.47
CA ASN A 179 34.13 20.67 -1.15
C ASN A 179 32.78 21.20 -1.58
N TYR A 180 31.85 20.35 -2.02
CA TYR A 180 30.49 20.78 -2.38
C TYR A 180 29.66 21.19 -1.16
N LEU A 181 29.76 20.45 -0.06
CA LEU A 181 29.15 20.83 1.23
C LEU A 181 29.78 22.09 1.80
N LEU A 182 31.10 22.22 1.75
CA LEU A 182 31.78 23.43 2.21
C LEU A 182 31.36 24.65 1.36
N LEU A 183 31.29 24.50 0.04
CA LEU A 183 30.90 25.57 -0.86
C LEU A 183 29.44 26.00 -0.68
N THR A 184 28.52 25.05 -0.48
CA THR A 184 27.11 25.36 -0.20
C THR A 184 26.92 26.00 1.18
N VAL A 185 27.59 25.52 2.19
CA VAL A 185 27.55 26.10 3.55
C VAL A 185 28.17 27.49 3.56
N THR A 186 29.36 27.68 2.95
CA THR A 186 29.99 29.00 2.88
C THR A 186 29.16 30.00 2.07
N ASN A 187 28.58 29.60 0.92
CA ASN A 187 27.69 30.46 0.15
C ASN A 187 26.42 30.84 0.94
N HIS A 188 25.83 29.89 1.68
CA HIS A 188 24.65 30.17 2.50
C HIS A 188 24.98 31.12 3.65
N ILE A 189 26.12 30.92 4.32
CA ILE A 189 26.60 31.82 5.39
C ILE A 189 26.91 33.22 4.82
N THR A 190 27.58 33.29 3.68
CA THR A 190 27.92 34.56 3.04
C THR A 190 26.65 35.35 2.64
N ILE A 191 25.65 34.69 2.05
CA ILE A 191 24.36 35.29 1.69
C ILE A 191 23.60 35.78 2.93
N THR A 192 23.62 35.00 4.01
CA THR A 192 22.95 35.40 5.28
C THR A 192 23.63 36.61 5.89
N ILE A 193 24.95 36.63 5.95
CA ILE A 193 25.72 37.76 6.50
C ILE A 193 25.53 39.01 5.64
N THR A 194 25.59 38.90 4.32
CA THR A 194 25.37 40.10 3.46
C THR A 194 23.97 40.64 3.56
N ASN A 195 22.95 39.81 3.71
CA ASN A 195 21.56 40.24 3.91
C ASN A 195 21.35 40.89 5.28
N GLU A 196 22.00 40.40 6.33
CA GLU A 196 21.93 41.06 7.64
C GLU A 196 22.64 42.39 7.64
N PHE A 197 23.82 42.51 7.05
CA PHE A 197 24.51 43.79 6.93
C PHE A 197 23.77 44.80 6.06
N SER A 198 23.07 44.38 5.02
CA SER A 198 22.25 45.29 4.19
C SER A 198 21.00 45.83 4.89
N ASN A 199 20.56 45.18 5.96
CA ASN A 199 19.43 45.66 6.77
C ASN A 199 19.83 46.66 7.91
N TYR A 200 21.14 46.87 8.10
CA TYR A 200 21.67 47.79 9.12
C TYR A 200 22.28 49.09 8.54
N LEU A 201 22.27 49.22 7.20
CA LEU A 201 22.62 50.43 6.46
C LEU A 201 21.39 51.08 5.83
#